data_401922d4ac2b8ae3fe1bd16e12a7355b
#
_entry.id   401922d4ac2b8ae3fe1bd16e12a7355b
#
_cell.length_a   1.000
_cell.length_b   1.000
_cell.length_c   1.000
_cell.angle_alpha   90.00
_cell.angle_beta   90.00
_cell.angle_gamma   90.00
#
_symmetry.space_group_name_H-M   'P 1'
#
loop_
_entity.id
_entity.type
_entity.pdbx_description
1 polymer ?
#
loop_
_entity_poly.entity_id
_entity_poly.type
_entity_poly.pdbx_seq_one_letter_code
_entity_poly.pdbx_strand_id
1 'polypeptide(L)'
;MTLEREHCKVQTMDILNLIEPETICLDLQAQTKDEALKELVELLDAAGKLTSKSQFLADIWKREEIGNTGFDEGIAIPHAKSNAVAKPAVAVGISRKGIDYGADDGELSDVFFMLASPDGDDHHHIEVLAQISTKIIEDGFVNNLKAAKSVDEAHELLTDIQSNANDSGLDPLEFTSEPLS
;
A
#
# COMPACT_ATOMS: atom_id res chain seq x y z
N MET A 1 30.20 4.57 34.25
CA MET A 1 28.93 5.11 33.76
C MET A 1 28.93 5.08 32.24
N THR A 2 28.42 4.01 31.70
CA THR A 2 28.19 3.91 30.27
C THR A 2 26.85 4.57 29.96
N LEU A 3 26.90 5.72 29.34
CA LEU A 3 25.74 6.32 28.71
C LEU A 3 25.34 5.42 27.54
N GLU A 4 24.40 4.53 27.80
CA GLU A 4 23.71 3.87 26.70
C GLU A 4 22.98 4.97 25.95
N ARG A 5 23.52 5.31 24.81
CA ARG A 5 22.79 6.07 23.82
C ARG A 5 21.64 5.17 23.38
N GLU A 6 20.49 5.37 23.98
CA GLU A 6 19.28 4.88 23.38
C GLU A 6 19.25 5.46 21.97
N HIS A 7 19.63 4.63 21.02
CA HIS A 7 19.33 4.91 19.63
C HIS A 7 17.82 5.00 19.58
N CYS A 8 17.31 6.21 19.54
CA CYS A 8 15.97 6.46 19.10
C CYS A 8 15.92 5.86 17.69
N LYS A 9 15.45 4.61 17.59
CA LYS A 9 15.09 4.03 16.30
C LYS A 9 13.98 4.92 15.81
N VAL A 10 14.31 5.82 14.88
CA VAL A 10 13.30 6.43 14.04
C VAL A 10 12.60 5.22 13.42
N GLN A 11 11.43 4.89 13.95
CA GLN A 11 10.59 3.89 13.33
C GLN A 11 10.14 4.50 12.01
N THR A 12 10.95 4.27 10.98
CA THR A 12 10.45 4.42 9.63
C THR A 12 9.24 3.50 9.55
N MET A 13 8.06 4.06 9.34
CA MET A 13 6.88 3.27 9.07
C MET A 13 7.10 2.54 7.76
N ASP A 14 7.49 1.30 7.92
CA ASP A 14 7.73 0.41 6.83
C ASP A 14 6.41 -0.19 6.40
N ILE A 15 6.15 -0.19 5.11
CA ILE A 15 5.00 -0.88 4.51
C ILE A 15 4.88 -2.32 5.04
N LEU A 16 6.00 -2.96 5.37
CA LEU A 16 6.05 -4.31 5.92
C LEU A 16 5.25 -4.47 7.20
N ASN A 17 5.24 -3.43 8.04
CA ASN A 17 4.55 -3.46 9.32
C ASN A 17 3.06 -3.12 9.17
N LEU A 18 2.65 -2.65 7.99
CA LEU A 18 1.28 -2.21 7.72
C LEU A 18 0.45 -3.26 7.01
N ILE A 19 1.08 -4.26 6.40
CA ILE A 19 0.39 -5.35 5.71
C ILE A 19 0.46 -6.60 6.58
N GLU A 20 -0.70 -7.11 6.95
CA GLU A 20 -0.87 -8.35 7.73
C GLU A 20 -1.64 -9.37 6.88
N PRO A 21 -1.50 -10.67 7.15
CA PRO A 21 -2.29 -11.68 6.42
C PRO A 21 -3.80 -11.41 6.47
N GLU A 22 -4.30 -10.87 7.58
CA GLU A 22 -5.73 -10.54 7.78
C GLU A 22 -6.21 -9.41 6.88
N THR A 23 -5.30 -8.58 6.34
CA THR A 23 -5.66 -7.48 5.43
C THR A 23 -5.41 -7.80 3.96
N ILE A 24 -5.19 -9.07 3.62
CA ILE A 24 -4.98 -9.54 2.25
C ILE A 24 -6.16 -10.37 1.79
N CYS A 25 -6.75 -10.03 0.64
CA CYS A 25 -7.79 -10.82 -0.01
C CYS A 25 -7.40 -11.10 -1.46
N LEU A 26 -7.21 -12.37 -1.79
CA LEU A 26 -6.77 -12.80 -3.12
C LEU A 26 -7.92 -12.98 -4.13
N ASP A 27 -9.15 -12.86 -3.68
CA ASP A 27 -10.33 -13.07 -4.51
C ASP A 27 -11.46 -12.13 -4.10
N LEU A 28 -11.32 -10.86 -4.47
CA LEU A 28 -12.35 -9.87 -4.22
C LEU A 28 -13.63 -10.26 -4.96
N GLN A 29 -14.76 -10.20 -4.26
CA GLN A 29 -16.07 -10.50 -4.81
C GLN A 29 -16.74 -9.28 -5.45
N ALA A 30 -16.22 -8.09 -5.19
CA ALA A 30 -16.71 -6.83 -5.71
C ALA A 30 -16.71 -6.84 -7.24
N GLN A 31 -17.74 -6.23 -7.82
CA GLN A 31 -17.89 -6.07 -9.28
C GLN A 31 -17.79 -4.61 -9.72
N THR A 32 -17.91 -3.69 -8.78
CA THR A 32 -17.87 -2.26 -9.03
C THR A 32 -16.85 -1.57 -8.12
N LYS A 33 -16.46 -0.36 -8.49
CA LYS A 33 -15.58 0.48 -7.65
C LYS A 33 -16.14 0.65 -6.24
N ASP A 34 -17.43 0.95 -6.11
CA ASP A 34 -18.07 1.14 -4.80
C ASP A 34 -17.98 -0.14 -3.95
N GLU A 35 -18.29 -1.28 -4.55
CA GLU A 35 -18.21 -2.57 -3.87
C GLU A 35 -16.76 -2.91 -3.48
N ALA A 36 -15.80 -2.62 -4.34
CA ALA A 36 -14.37 -2.86 -4.06
C ALA A 36 -13.89 -2.03 -2.87
N LEU A 37 -14.23 -0.75 -2.84
CA LEU A 37 -13.88 0.12 -1.72
C LEU A 37 -14.50 -0.36 -0.40
N LYS A 38 -15.77 -0.79 -0.44
CA LYS A 38 -16.43 -1.35 0.74
C LYS A 38 -15.79 -2.65 1.22
N GLU A 39 -15.44 -3.56 0.31
CA GLU A 39 -14.82 -4.83 0.66
C GLU A 39 -13.44 -4.63 1.29
N LEU A 40 -12.64 -3.73 0.75
CA LEU A 40 -11.33 -3.38 1.31
C LEU A 40 -11.44 -2.71 2.68
N VAL A 41 -12.42 -1.82 2.86
CA VAL A 41 -12.69 -1.21 4.17
C VAL A 41 -13.11 -2.27 5.19
N GLU A 42 -13.92 -3.25 4.80
CA GLU A 42 -14.29 -4.37 5.67
C GLU A 42 -13.07 -5.18 6.12
N LEU A 43 -12.10 -5.41 5.25
CA LEU A 43 -10.86 -6.09 5.63
C LEU A 43 -10.13 -5.33 6.74
N LEU A 44 -10.01 -4.02 6.60
CA LEU A 44 -9.35 -3.17 7.60
C LEU A 44 -10.12 -3.12 8.91
N ASP A 45 -11.44 -3.05 8.85
CA ASP A 45 -12.28 -3.02 10.04
C ASP A 45 -12.23 -4.35 10.80
N ALA A 46 -12.32 -5.47 10.09
CA ALA A 46 -12.21 -6.80 10.68
C ALA A 46 -10.85 -7.04 11.36
N ALA A 47 -9.79 -6.42 10.84
CA ALA A 47 -8.44 -6.49 11.43
C ALA A 47 -8.23 -5.52 12.60
N GLY A 48 -9.26 -4.76 13.00
CA GLY A 48 -9.19 -3.83 14.13
C GLY A 48 -8.44 -2.53 13.84
N LYS A 49 -8.30 -2.16 12.57
CA LYS A 49 -7.55 -0.96 12.16
C LYS A 49 -8.37 0.31 12.18
N LEU A 50 -9.69 0.20 12.18
CA LEU A 50 -10.61 1.33 12.09
C LEU A 50 -11.44 1.47 13.38
N THR A 51 -11.76 2.71 13.74
CA THR A 51 -12.73 3.02 14.80
C THR A 51 -14.15 3.17 14.23
N SER A 52 -14.27 3.53 12.94
CA SER A 52 -15.55 3.66 12.24
C SER A 52 -15.35 3.39 10.76
N LYS A 53 -15.79 2.23 10.30
CA LYS A 53 -15.68 1.87 8.88
C LYS A 53 -16.50 2.80 7.98
N SER A 54 -17.66 3.26 8.44
CA SER A 54 -18.49 4.18 7.66
C SER A 54 -17.82 5.54 7.47
N GLN A 55 -17.17 6.07 8.49
CA GLN A 55 -16.44 7.32 8.41
C GLN A 55 -15.21 7.19 7.51
N PHE A 56 -14.46 6.11 7.65
CA PHE A 56 -13.29 5.87 6.81
C PHE A 56 -13.68 5.72 5.34
N LEU A 57 -14.75 4.99 5.05
CA LEU A 57 -15.26 4.86 3.67
C LEU A 57 -15.65 6.23 3.10
N ALA A 58 -16.29 7.09 3.89
CA ALA A 58 -16.63 8.44 3.47
C ALA A 58 -15.38 9.27 3.16
N ASP A 59 -14.33 9.13 3.96
CA ASP A 59 -13.05 9.82 3.74
C ASP A 59 -12.32 9.31 2.50
N ILE A 60 -12.39 8.01 2.22
CA ILE A 60 -11.88 7.43 0.96
C ILE A 60 -12.58 8.08 -0.24
N TRP A 61 -13.91 8.19 -0.20
CA TRP A 61 -14.66 8.82 -1.29
C TRP A 61 -14.35 10.30 -1.46
N LYS A 62 -14.15 11.02 -0.37
CA LYS A 62 -13.70 12.43 -0.45
C LYS A 62 -12.36 12.54 -1.18
N ARG A 63 -11.43 11.62 -0.92
CA ARG A 63 -10.16 11.60 -1.63
C ARG A 63 -10.36 11.27 -3.12
N GLU A 64 -11.22 10.33 -3.45
CA GLU A 64 -11.52 9.95 -4.83
C GLU A 64 -12.15 11.12 -5.62
N GLU A 65 -12.95 11.96 -4.97
CA GLU A 65 -13.55 13.16 -5.58
C GLU A 65 -12.51 14.20 -6.01
N ILE A 66 -11.37 14.25 -5.34
CA ILE A 66 -10.25 15.13 -5.71
C ILE A 66 -9.57 14.64 -7.00
N GLY A 67 -9.49 13.35 -7.18
CA GLY A 67 -8.90 12.70 -8.34
C GLY A 67 -8.92 11.19 -8.18
N ASN A 68 -9.17 10.49 -9.27
CA ASN A 68 -9.23 9.03 -9.28
C ASN A 68 -7.88 8.43 -8.90
N THR A 69 -7.88 7.42 -8.03
CA THR A 69 -6.66 6.73 -7.59
C THR A 69 -6.42 5.43 -8.35
N GLY A 70 -7.13 5.21 -9.44
CA GLY A 70 -6.80 4.16 -10.40
C GLY A 70 -5.61 4.58 -11.25
N PHE A 71 -4.63 3.71 -11.36
CA PHE A 71 -3.43 3.90 -12.19
C PHE A 71 -3.49 3.00 -13.41
N ASP A 72 -2.53 3.20 -14.31
CA ASP A 72 -2.39 2.37 -15.47
C ASP A 72 -2.02 0.92 -15.09
N GLU A 73 -2.23 0.01 -16.02
CA GLU A 73 -1.86 -1.41 -15.88
C GLU A 73 -2.64 -2.17 -14.79
N GLY A 74 -3.85 -1.72 -14.49
CA GLY A 74 -4.76 -2.46 -13.64
C GLY A 74 -4.56 -2.29 -12.14
N ILE A 75 -3.88 -1.22 -11.71
CA ILE A 75 -3.58 -0.98 -10.31
C ILE A 75 -4.40 0.19 -9.77
N ALA A 76 -4.95 0.05 -8.57
CA ALA A 76 -5.60 1.13 -7.86
C ALA A 76 -5.03 1.26 -6.45
N ILE A 77 -4.83 2.50 -6.01
CA ILE A 77 -4.27 2.79 -4.68
C ILE A 77 -5.21 3.75 -3.94
N PRO A 78 -6.42 3.30 -3.56
CA PRO A 78 -7.28 4.12 -2.72
C PRO A 78 -6.60 4.38 -1.37
N HIS A 79 -6.65 5.62 -0.91
CA HIS A 79 -5.98 6.02 0.33
C HIS A 79 -6.66 7.21 0.96
N ALA A 80 -6.61 7.27 2.28
CA ALA A 80 -7.11 8.44 3.01
C ALA A 80 -6.43 8.57 4.37
N LYS A 81 -6.30 9.80 4.81
CA LYS A 81 -6.01 10.15 6.19
C LYS A 81 -7.36 10.39 6.88
N SER A 82 -7.57 9.78 8.04
CA SER A 82 -8.86 9.82 8.69
C SER A 82 -8.75 9.68 10.20
N ASN A 83 -9.58 10.43 10.93
CA ASN A 83 -9.76 10.26 12.37
C ASN A 83 -10.36 8.91 12.73
N ALA A 84 -10.95 8.20 11.77
CA ALA A 84 -11.51 6.87 11.96
C ALA A 84 -10.47 5.75 11.85
N VAL A 85 -9.20 6.06 11.65
CA VAL A 85 -8.10 5.09 11.62
C VAL A 85 -7.49 4.97 13.02
N ALA A 86 -7.61 3.80 13.63
CA ALA A 86 -7.03 3.51 14.93
C ALA A 86 -5.54 3.19 14.82
N LYS A 87 -5.16 2.46 13.77
CA LYS A 87 -3.78 2.07 13.48
C LYS A 87 -3.54 2.13 11.98
N PRO A 88 -2.40 2.68 11.53
CA PRO A 88 -2.10 2.69 10.10
C PRO A 88 -2.03 1.26 9.57
N ALA A 89 -2.58 1.05 8.38
CA ALA A 89 -2.63 -0.27 7.76
C ALA A 89 -2.79 -0.17 6.25
N VAL A 90 -2.38 -1.23 5.55
CA VAL A 90 -2.59 -1.39 4.12
C VAL A 90 -3.38 -2.68 3.89
N ALA A 91 -4.51 -2.57 3.20
CA ALA A 91 -5.24 -3.72 2.69
C ALA A 91 -4.83 -3.98 1.24
N VAL A 92 -4.66 -5.24 0.90
CA VAL A 92 -4.32 -5.68 -0.45
C VAL A 92 -5.44 -6.57 -0.97
N GLY A 93 -5.96 -6.23 -2.14
CA GLY A 93 -7.03 -7.00 -2.76
C GLY A 93 -6.73 -7.32 -4.23
N ILE A 94 -7.09 -8.51 -4.66
CA ILE A 94 -6.97 -8.96 -6.04
C ILE A 94 -8.34 -9.32 -6.57
N SER A 95 -8.74 -8.70 -7.69
CA SER A 95 -9.96 -9.04 -8.41
C SER A 95 -9.60 -9.91 -9.60
N ARG A 96 -10.12 -11.14 -9.64
CA ARG A 96 -9.83 -12.07 -10.74
C ARG A 96 -10.44 -11.65 -12.07
N LYS A 97 -11.55 -10.94 -12.01
CA LYS A 97 -12.28 -10.48 -13.21
C LYS A 97 -11.90 -9.06 -13.64
N GLY A 98 -11.28 -8.30 -12.75
CA GLY A 98 -11.05 -6.89 -12.94
C GLY A 98 -12.31 -6.05 -12.66
N ILE A 99 -12.09 -4.81 -12.29
CA ILE A 99 -13.14 -3.87 -11.89
C ILE A 99 -12.93 -2.57 -12.66
N ASP A 100 -13.99 -2.03 -13.25
CA ASP A 100 -13.95 -0.70 -13.84
C ASP A 100 -13.84 0.35 -12.72
N TYR A 101 -12.63 0.78 -12.49
CA TYR A 101 -12.31 1.81 -11.48
C TYR A 101 -12.32 3.22 -12.06
N GLY A 102 -12.39 3.32 -13.39
CA GLY A 102 -12.31 4.59 -14.09
C GLY A 102 -10.87 5.08 -14.32
N ALA A 103 -9.91 4.15 -14.45
CA ALA A 103 -8.54 4.51 -14.75
C ALA A 103 -8.42 5.21 -16.10
N ASP A 104 -7.46 6.14 -16.23
CA ASP A 104 -7.29 6.97 -17.43
C ASP A 104 -6.96 6.17 -18.70
N ASP A 105 -6.30 5.01 -18.55
CA ASP A 105 -5.98 4.13 -19.68
C ASP A 105 -7.16 3.28 -20.14
N GLY A 106 -8.30 3.33 -19.44
CA GLY A 106 -9.50 2.53 -19.75
C GLY A 106 -9.41 1.06 -19.37
N GLU A 107 -8.30 0.61 -18.77
CA GLU A 107 -8.11 -0.77 -18.35
C GLU A 107 -8.87 -1.05 -17.04
N LEU A 108 -9.27 -2.31 -16.85
CA LEU A 108 -9.85 -2.76 -15.60
C LEU A 108 -8.77 -2.85 -14.51
N SER A 109 -9.13 -2.47 -13.30
CA SER A 109 -8.24 -2.61 -12.14
C SER A 109 -8.42 -3.98 -11.50
N ASP A 110 -7.34 -4.69 -11.27
CA ASP A 110 -7.34 -6.03 -10.68
C ASP A 110 -6.47 -6.17 -9.44
N VAL A 111 -5.61 -5.20 -9.15
CA VAL A 111 -4.79 -5.16 -7.94
C VAL A 111 -5.04 -3.85 -7.19
N PHE A 112 -5.38 -3.98 -5.91
CA PHE A 112 -5.77 -2.86 -5.06
C PHE A 112 -4.88 -2.79 -3.82
N PHE A 113 -4.37 -1.60 -3.53
CA PHE A 113 -3.69 -1.28 -2.27
C PHE A 113 -4.46 -0.15 -1.60
N MET A 114 -5.13 -0.44 -0.50
CA MET A 114 -5.84 0.58 0.27
C MET A 114 -5.02 0.98 1.49
N LEU A 115 -4.58 2.22 1.53
CA LEU A 115 -3.83 2.76 2.66
C LEU A 115 -4.74 3.55 3.59
N ALA A 116 -4.78 3.13 4.85
CA ALA A 116 -5.45 3.84 5.93
C ALA A 116 -4.40 4.47 6.84
N SER A 117 -4.44 5.79 6.97
CA SER A 117 -3.51 6.54 7.83
C SER A 117 -4.28 7.38 8.84
N PRO A 118 -3.80 7.45 10.10
CA PRO A 118 -4.37 8.41 11.05
C PRO A 118 -4.24 9.84 10.55
N ASP A 119 -5.19 10.67 10.89
CA ASP A 119 -5.12 12.10 10.57
C ASP A 119 -3.93 12.75 11.27
N GLY A 120 -3.23 13.63 10.55
CA GLY A 120 -2.02 14.29 11.05
C GLY A 120 -0.71 13.55 10.78
N ASP A 121 -0.76 12.34 10.25
CA ASP A 121 0.43 11.54 9.96
C ASP A 121 0.87 11.66 8.49
N ASP A 122 1.02 12.90 8.02
CA ASP A 122 1.25 13.21 6.61
C ASP A 122 2.56 12.64 6.07
N HIS A 123 3.62 12.68 6.85
CA HIS A 123 4.94 12.23 6.43
C HIS A 123 4.95 10.71 6.17
N HIS A 124 4.44 9.92 7.09
CA HIS A 124 4.38 8.46 6.94
C HIS A 124 3.43 8.05 5.83
N HIS A 125 2.33 8.78 5.66
CA HIS A 125 1.37 8.53 4.59
C HIS A 125 2.04 8.65 3.21
N ILE A 126 2.79 9.72 2.98
CA ILE A 126 3.52 9.95 1.72
C ILE A 126 4.60 8.89 1.53
N GLU A 127 5.34 8.56 2.59
CA GLU A 127 6.41 7.56 2.55
C GLU A 127 5.89 6.18 2.14
N VAL A 128 4.77 5.74 2.73
CA VAL A 128 4.16 4.45 2.39
C VAL A 128 3.65 4.43 0.95
N LEU A 129 3.01 5.52 0.50
CA LEU A 129 2.58 5.63 -0.90
C LEU A 129 3.76 5.53 -1.87
N ALA A 130 4.88 6.17 -1.54
CA ALA A 130 6.09 6.10 -2.36
C ALA A 130 6.66 4.68 -2.41
N GLN A 131 6.67 3.96 -1.30
CA GLN A 131 7.12 2.56 -1.23
C GLN A 131 6.24 1.65 -2.09
N ILE A 132 4.93 1.80 -1.99
CA ILE A 132 3.98 1.04 -2.83
C ILE A 132 4.24 1.33 -4.31
N SER A 133 4.36 2.59 -4.69
CA SER A 133 4.58 3.00 -6.07
C SER A 133 5.88 2.45 -6.63
N THR A 134 6.95 2.47 -5.86
CA THR A 134 8.24 1.91 -6.25
C THR A 134 8.15 0.40 -6.50
N LYS A 135 7.42 -0.31 -5.64
CA LYS A 135 7.29 -1.76 -5.74
C LYS A 135 6.47 -2.19 -6.96
N ILE A 136 5.42 -1.47 -7.24
CA ILE A 136 4.51 -1.76 -8.36
C ILE A 136 5.25 -1.74 -9.71
N ILE A 137 6.21 -0.85 -9.86
CA ILE A 137 6.97 -0.72 -11.12
C ILE A 137 8.10 -1.75 -11.27
N GLU A 138 8.40 -2.54 -10.23
CA GLU A 138 9.37 -3.61 -10.35
C GLU A 138 8.87 -4.71 -11.27
N ASP A 139 9.75 -5.15 -12.18
CA ASP A 139 9.41 -6.19 -13.16
C ASP A 139 8.92 -7.48 -12.48
N GLY A 140 7.75 -7.92 -12.86
CA GLY A 140 7.18 -9.19 -12.41
C GLY A 140 6.51 -9.17 -11.04
N PHE A 141 6.65 -8.11 -10.25
CA PHE A 141 6.06 -8.08 -8.91
C PHE A 141 4.53 -8.23 -8.93
N VAL A 142 3.86 -7.42 -9.72
CA VAL A 142 2.39 -7.45 -9.82
C VAL A 142 1.90 -8.81 -10.35
N ASN A 143 2.57 -9.34 -11.35
CA ASN A 143 2.22 -10.65 -11.92
C ASN A 143 2.43 -11.78 -10.90
N ASN A 144 3.51 -11.73 -10.13
CA ASN A 144 3.77 -12.71 -9.08
C ASN A 144 2.72 -12.61 -7.96
N LEU A 145 2.33 -11.39 -7.60
CA LEU A 145 1.29 -11.17 -6.60
C LEU A 145 -0.07 -11.74 -7.07
N LYS A 146 -0.42 -11.51 -8.33
CA LYS A 146 -1.65 -12.06 -8.92
C LYS A 146 -1.61 -13.58 -9.03
N ALA A 147 -0.45 -14.16 -9.18
CA ALA A 147 -0.24 -15.62 -9.26
C ALA A 147 -0.18 -16.29 -7.89
N ALA A 148 -0.11 -15.55 -6.80
CA ALA A 148 -0.05 -16.11 -5.45
C ALA A 148 -1.28 -16.99 -5.18
N LYS A 149 -1.03 -18.19 -4.64
CA LYS A 149 -2.08 -19.19 -4.38
C LYS A 149 -2.60 -19.18 -2.97
N SER A 150 -1.90 -18.50 -2.06
CA SER A 150 -2.26 -18.39 -0.66
C SER A 150 -1.96 -16.98 -0.14
N VAL A 151 -2.67 -16.60 0.92
CA VAL A 151 -2.42 -15.33 1.60
C VAL A 151 -0.99 -15.28 2.13
N ASP A 152 -0.46 -16.39 2.66
CA ASP A 152 0.90 -16.46 3.16
C ASP A 152 1.94 -16.22 2.05
N GLU A 153 1.73 -16.78 0.87
CA GLU A 153 2.58 -16.54 -0.30
C GLU A 153 2.55 -15.07 -0.72
N ALA A 154 1.37 -14.48 -0.79
CA ALA A 154 1.21 -13.06 -1.10
C ALA A 154 1.88 -12.17 -0.04
N HIS A 155 1.71 -12.51 1.23
CA HIS A 155 2.33 -11.79 2.34
C HIS A 155 3.85 -11.83 2.26
N GLU A 156 4.43 -12.98 1.93
CA GLU A 156 5.88 -13.11 1.72
C GLU A 156 6.37 -12.22 0.57
N LEU A 157 5.67 -12.21 -0.57
CA LEU A 157 6.00 -11.34 -1.70
C LEU A 157 5.94 -9.87 -1.32
N LEU A 158 4.96 -9.48 -0.53
CA LEU A 158 4.77 -8.10 -0.09
C LEU A 158 5.79 -7.69 0.97
N THR A 159 6.22 -8.61 1.83
CA THR A 159 7.20 -8.34 2.89
C THR A 159 8.64 -8.49 2.44
N ASP A 160 8.91 -9.16 1.34
CA ASP A 160 10.23 -9.27 0.72
C ASP A 160 10.66 -7.96 0.04
N ILE A 161 9.84 -6.96 0.12
CA ILE A 161 10.09 -5.61 -0.42
C ILE A 161 11.41 -5.02 0.09
N GLN A 162 11.82 -5.35 1.32
CA GLN A 162 13.05 -4.78 1.90
C GLN A 162 14.34 -5.49 1.51
N SER A 163 14.28 -6.78 1.25
CA SER A 163 15.50 -7.51 0.89
C SER A 163 16.08 -7.01 -0.43
N ASN A 164 15.25 -6.60 -1.36
CA ASN A 164 15.69 -6.09 -2.65
C ASN A 164 16.21 -4.64 -2.60
N ALA A 165 15.71 -3.82 -1.68
CA ALA A 165 16.19 -2.44 -1.52
C ALA A 165 17.59 -2.38 -0.89
N ASN A 166 17.96 -3.39 -0.09
CA ASN A 166 19.27 -3.48 0.54
C ASN A 166 20.30 -4.20 -0.34
N ASP A 167 19.85 -4.93 -1.37
CA ASP A 167 20.74 -5.73 -2.22
C ASP A 167 21.05 -5.03 -3.56
N SER A 168 20.46 -3.88 -3.81
CA SER A 168 20.78 -3.11 -5.01
C SER A 168 22.09 -2.33 -4.90
N GLY A 169 23.06 -2.83 -4.15
CA GLY A 169 24.50 -2.50 -4.15
C GLY A 169 24.93 -1.11 -4.64
N LEU A 170 24.02 -0.17 -4.66
CA LEU A 170 24.34 1.22 -4.97
C LEU A 170 24.85 1.87 -3.68
N ASP A 171 26.16 1.75 -3.51
CA ASP A 171 26.86 2.53 -2.53
C ASP A 171 26.57 4.01 -2.81
N PRO A 172 25.94 4.72 -1.88
CA PRO A 172 25.68 6.16 -2.08
C PRO A 172 26.95 6.98 -2.21
N LEU A 173 28.13 6.37 -2.07
CA LEU A 173 29.41 7.04 -2.20
C LEU A 173 29.98 6.99 -3.62
N GLU A 174 29.38 6.26 -4.56
CA GLU A 174 29.85 6.27 -5.95
C GLU A 174 29.35 7.45 -6.79
N PHE A 175 28.58 8.34 -6.19
CA PHE A 175 28.34 9.65 -6.80
C PHE A 175 29.48 10.59 -6.44
N THR A 176 30.70 10.17 -6.71
CA THR A 176 31.82 11.11 -6.75
C THR A 176 31.67 11.90 -8.04
N SER A 177 31.37 13.17 -7.87
CA SER A 177 31.53 14.14 -8.93
C SER A 177 32.92 13.96 -9.56
N GLU A 178 32.94 13.57 -10.81
CA GLU A 178 34.17 13.68 -11.57
C GLU A 178 34.62 15.14 -11.50
N PRO A 179 35.90 15.40 -11.18
CA PRO A 179 36.40 16.75 -11.25
C PRO A 179 36.34 17.20 -12.69
N LEU A 180 35.59 18.24 -12.92
CA LEU A 180 35.66 18.97 -14.17
C LEU A 180 37.09 19.53 -14.30
N SER A 181 37.88 18.86 -15.07
CA SER A 181 39.16 19.43 -15.53
C SER A 181 38.95 20.25 -16.77
#